data_f068f1dce144732483e9fb7f779ffd4e
#
_entry.id   f068f1dce144732483e9fb7f779ffd4e
#
_cell.length_a   1.000
_cell.length_b   1.000
_cell.length_c   1.000
_cell.angle_alpha   90.00
_cell.angle_beta   90.00
_cell.angle_gamma   90.00
#
_symmetry.space_group_name_H-M   'P 1'
#
loop_
_entity.id
_entity.type
_entity.pdbx_description
1 polymer ?
#
loop_
_entity_poly.entity_id
_entity_poly.type
_entity_poly.pdbx_seq_one_letter_code
_entity_poly.pdbx_strand_id
1 'polypeptide(L)'
;MGSDLCWKPRLWRPLLLSIVLLQLGGSSEGKKSWRAGRQSSHYRRSQGLPARDRSQASGWSPQQQQPAAGAGDAQESFTLDFTAVEGNIDNFMAQIKSLAQSLYPCSAQKLNDDMRLHFLANSSVTCNDGTPAGFYMKESRGSRRWLIFLPGGWYCFSKENCDSRYDTMRRLMSSTNWPRSKTGTGILSPRPEENPYWWNANIVFIPYCSSDVWSGASLKSEKSEYAFMGALIIQEVVKELLTKGLENAKILLLAGTSAGGTGVLLNVDRVAEQLEELGVRGVQVRGLADSGWFLDNKQYQRTDCIDTITCAPTEAIKKGIRYWNGVVPELCKQQFREGEEWNCFFGYKIYPTLRSPLFVVQWLFDEAQLTVDNVHLTGQPVQEGQWNYIQNLGRELKNTLKDVPAVFAPACLSHEVITKSYWLNLQVKGISLPRALHCWDRSLQDGNKNGKNSMKGCPIHLTDGCHWPHCNPTCPTIRDQYTGQEMTVIQFLMHMGFDIQKMAQQQGMEVSKLLGMLSSGS
;
A
#
# COMPACT_ATOMS: atom_id res chain seq x y z
N MET A 1 -41.88 -3.56 6.51
CA MET A 1 -41.98 -2.13 6.20
C MET A 1 -41.54 -1.39 7.44
N GLY A 2 -40.29 -1.09 7.56
CA GLY A 2 -39.65 -0.32 8.62
C GLY A 2 -38.73 0.69 7.95
N SER A 3 -39.09 1.95 8.07
CA SER A 3 -38.46 3.08 7.42
C SER A 3 -37.11 3.39 8.05
N ASP A 4 -36.04 3.18 7.30
CA ASP A 4 -34.69 3.62 7.61
C ASP A 4 -34.58 5.14 7.47
N LEU A 5 -34.65 5.86 8.60
CA LEU A 5 -34.28 7.27 8.69
C LEU A 5 -32.98 7.39 9.49
N CYS A 6 -31.89 7.08 8.81
CA CYS A 6 -30.55 7.44 9.30
C CYS A 6 -30.15 8.77 8.63
N TRP A 7 -30.26 9.89 9.37
CA TRP A 7 -29.95 11.24 8.87
C TRP A 7 -28.44 11.41 8.66
N LYS A 8 -28.05 11.94 7.50
CA LYS A 8 -26.65 12.20 7.13
C LYS A 8 -26.00 13.27 8.02
N PRO A 9 -24.82 13.05 8.60
CA PRO A 9 -24.19 13.99 9.53
C PRO A 9 -23.39 15.08 8.82
N ARG A 10 -23.99 15.84 7.88
CA ARG A 10 -23.24 16.89 7.15
C ARG A 10 -23.33 18.30 7.74
N LEU A 11 -24.20 18.54 8.73
CA LEU A 11 -24.45 19.89 9.24
C LEU A 11 -23.88 20.20 10.64
N TRP A 12 -23.39 19.22 11.38
CA TRP A 12 -22.98 19.42 12.78
C TRP A 12 -21.46 19.41 13.02
N ARG A 13 -20.64 18.96 12.07
CA ARG A 13 -19.17 18.99 12.19
C ARG A 13 -18.59 20.41 12.43
N PRO A 14 -19.04 21.49 11.78
CA PRO A 14 -18.49 22.81 12.03
C PRO A 14 -18.88 23.39 13.38
N LEU A 15 -20.02 22.99 13.98
CA LEU A 15 -20.46 23.52 15.26
C LEU A 15 -19.66 22.96 16.44
N LEU A 16 -19.35 21.66 16.43
CA LEU A 16 -18.54 21.04 17.49
C LEU A 16 -17.08 21.49 17.44
N LEU A 17 -16.50 21.64 16.24
CA LEU A 17 -15.16 22.22 16.10
C LEU A 17 -15.11 23.70 16.52
N SER A 18 -16.16 24.47 16.24
CA SER A 18 -16.24 25.88 16.64
C SER A 18 -16.31 26.05 18.15
N ILE A 19 -17.00 25.16 18.87
CA ILE A 19 -17.07 25.20 20.33
C ILE A 19 -15.71 24.87 20.96
N VAL A 20 -14.97 23.89 20.41
CA VAL A 20 -13.64 23.52 20.90
C VAL A 20 -12.61 24.62 20.59
N LEU A 21 -12.69 25.28 19.43
CA LEU A 21 -11.76 26.35 19.04
C LEU A 21 -12.01 27.66 19.78
N LEU A 22 -13.25 27.97 20.18
CA LEU A 22 -13.58 29.15 20.97
C LEU A 22 -13.13 29.03 22.44
N GLN A 23 -12.94 27.81 22.95
CA GLN A 23 -12.44 27.59 24.31
C GLN A 23 -10.90 27.57 24.40
N LEU A 24 -10.19 27.31 23.26
CA LEU A 24 -8.72 27.32 23.22
C LEU A 24 -8.10 28.68 22.87
N GLY A 25 -8.91 29.70 22.60
CA GLY A 25 -8.49 31.03 22.16
C GLY A 25 -8.36 32.09 23.26
N GLY A 26 -8.51 31.77 24.52
CA GLY A 26 -8.51 32.73 25.62
C GLY A 26 -7.44 32.45 26.67
N SER A 27 -6.22 32.86 26.45
CA SER A 27 -5.30 33.53 27.35
C SER A 27 -3.84 33.35 26.98
N SER A 28 -3.30 34.36 26.33
CA SER A 28 -1.86 34.61 26.32
C SER A 28 -1.63 35.79 27.29
N GLU A 29 -0.89 35.53 28.37
CA GLU A 29 0.10 36.47 28.93
C GLU A 29 0.71 35.86 30.19
N GLY A 30 2.06 35.91 30.28
CA GLY A 30 2.74 35.73 31.56
C GLY A 30 4.04 34.90 31.48
N LYS A 31 5.12 35.55 31.05
CA LYS A 31 6.51 35.10 31.26
C LYS A 31 6.80 34.88 32.74
N LYS A 32 7.52 33.81 33.11
CA LYS A 32 8.78 33.89 33.90
C LYS A 32 9.44 32.51 34.05
N SER A 33 10.74 32.52 33.81
CA SER A 33 11.73 31.47 34.01
C SER A 33 11.85 31.02 35.48
N TRP A 34 12.29 29.79 35.74
CA TRP A 34 13.33 29.47 36.71
C TRP A 34 13.87 28.04 36.55
N ARG A 35 15.15 27.93 36.92
CA ARG A 35 16.12 26.85 36.71
C ARG A 35 15.94 25.64 37.64
N ALA A 36 16.36 24.52 37.12
CA ALA A 36 17.30 23.48 37.65
C ALA A 36 17.12 22.88 39.04
N GLY A 37 17.19 21.56 39.12
CA GLY A 37 17.50 20.76 40.29
C GLY A 37 17.62 19.28 39.98
N ARG A 38 18.88 18.81 39.89
CA ARG A 38 19.30 17.39 39.88
C ARG A 38 19.14 16.76 41.25
N GLN A 39 18.84 15.44 41.29
CA GLN A 39 19.55 14.40 42.10
C GLN A 39 18.77 13.08 41.96
N SER A 40 19.36 12.13 41.51
CA SER A 40 20.07 10.86 41.75
C SER A 40 19.63 10.10 43.01
N SER A 41 19.33 8.85 42.89
CA SER A 41 20.01 7.65 43.39
C SER A 41 19.13 6.56 43.99
N HIS A 42 19.42 5.41 43.55
CA HIS A 42 19.76 4.10 44.18
C HIS A 42 18.67 3.04 44.45
N TYR A 43 18.86 1.96 43.73
CA TYR A 43 18.96 0.51 44.11
C TYR A 43 18.18 -0.01 45.34
N ARG A 44 17.38 -1.06 45.20
CA ARG A 44 17.70 -2.40 45.71
C ARG A 44 16.67 -3.50 45.35
N ARG A 45 17.23 -4.64 45.11
CA ARG A 45 16.76 -5.96 44.73
C ARG A 45 16.34 -6.77 45.96
N SER A 46 15.31 -7.67 45.87
CA SER A 46 15.24 -9.02 46.42
C SER A 46 13.85 -9.62 46.18
N GLN A 47 13.72 -10.65 45.41
CA GLN A 47 13.68 -12.10 45.64
C GLN A 47 12.66 -12.57 46.70
N GLY A 48 11.82 -13.56 46.30
CA GLY A 48 11.26 -14.57 47.16
C GLY A 48 9.82 -15.01 46.86
N LEU A 49 9.63 -16.13 46.17
CA LEU A 49 8.49 -17.05 46.26
C LEU A 49 8.64 -17.94 47.49
N PRO A 50 7.70 -18.84 47.97
CA PRO A 50 6.55 -19.44 47.28
C PRO A 50 5.30 -19.83 48.15
N ALA A 51 4.22 -20.22 47.47
CA ALA A 51 3.36 -21.39 47.63
C ALA A 51 2.29 -21.57 48.74
N ARG A 52 1.13 -22.07 48.29
CA ARG A 52 0.15 -23.01 48.89
C ARG A 52 -0.78 -22.48 50.01
N ASP A 53 -2.01 -22.85 50.12
CA ASP A 53 -2.89 -23.91 49.65
C ASP A 53 -4.33 -23.64 50.17
N ARG A 54 -5.32 -24.14 49.42
CA ARG A 54 -6.62 -24.72 49.79
C ARG A 54 -7.63 -24.10 50.75
N SER A 55 -8.83 -24.00 50.29
CA SER A 55 -10.03 -24.81 50.59
C SER A 55 -11.32 -24.07 51.00
N GLN A 56 -12.38 -24.44 50.28
CA GLN A 56 -13.76 -24.75 50.71
C GLN A 56 -14.65 -23.59 51.24
N ALA A 57 -15.77 -23.33 50.68
CA ALA A 57 -17.00 -23.98 50.31
C ALA A 57 -18.22 -23.39 51.05
N SER A 58 -19.38 -23.49 50.38
CA SER A 58 -20.75 -23.27 50.84
C SER A 58 -21.25 -21.82 50.77
N GLY A 59 -22.32 -21.50 50.05
CA GLY A 59 -23.54 -22.16 49.69
C GLY A 59 -24.71 -21.30 50.18
N TRP A 60 -25.62 -21.01 49.27
CA TRP A 60 -27.07 -20.80 49.47
C TRP A 60 -27.63 -19.62 48.65
N SER A 61 -28.43 -19.96 47.65
CA SER A 61 -29.59 -19.24 47.11
C SER A 61 -30.83 -19.73 47.88
N PRO A 62 -32.07 -19.27 47.72
CA PRO A 62 -32.67 -18.40 46.71
C PRO A 62 -33.79 -17.44 47.26
N GLN A 63 -34.36 -16.57 46.46
CA GLN A 63 -35.81 -16.55 46.16
C GLN A 63 -36.25 -15.30 45.39
N GLN A 64 -37.11 -15.59 44.48
CA GLN A 64 -37.93 -14.72 43.61
C GLN A 64 -38.79 -13.70 44.33
N GLN A 65 -39.02 -12.58 43.66
CA GLN A 65 -40.41 -12.03 43.47
C GLN A 65 -40.37 -10.86 42.47
N GLN A 66 -41.01 -11.02 41.32
CA GLN A 66 -41.65 -9.92 40.59
C GLN A 66 -43.04 -9.67 41.20
N PRO A 67 -43.65 -8.46 41.05
CA PRO A 67 -44.26 -8.05 39.81
C PRO A 67 -44.41 -6.55 39.51
N ALA A 68 -44.81 -6.28 38.26
CA ALA A 68 -45.72 -5.26 37.73
C ALA A 68 -45.24 -3.84 37.41
N ALA A 69 -45.22 -3.61 36.10
CA ALA A 69 -45.73 -2.50 35.28
C ALA A 69 -45.76 -1.05 35.87
N GLY A 70 -45.12 -0.18 35.15
CA GLY A 70 -45.33 1.27 35.22
C GLY A 70 -44.51 1.95 34.11
N ALA A 71 -45.19 2.31 33.02
CA ALA A 71 -44.63 3.14 31.96
C ALA A 71 -44.34 4.55 32.51
N GLY A 72 -43.13 5.02 32.33
CA GLY A 72 -42.75 6.40 32.60
C GLY A 72 -41.51 6.72 31.78
N ASP A 73 -41.67 7.50 30.71
CA ASP A 73 -40.61 8.12 29.95
C ASP A 73 -39.74 8.98 30.91
N ALA A 74 -38.64 8.40 31.35
CA ALA A 74 -37.58 9.18 31.99
C ALA A 74 -36.61 9.64 30.92
N GLN A 75 -36.81 10.84 30.44
CA GLN A 75 -35.84 11.62 29.70
C GLN A 75 -34.68 11.93 30.66
N GLU A 76 -33.64 11.08 30.67
CA GLU A 76 -32.41 11.39 31.38
C GLU A 76 -31.76 12.62 30.73
N SER A 77 -31.88 13.75 31.42
CA SER A 77 -31.15 14.96 31.06
C SER A 77 -29.68 14.77 31.43
N PHE A 78 -28.83 14.55 30.47
CA PHE A 78 -27.38 14.53 30.63
C PHE A 78 -26.90 15.99 30.88
N THR A 79 -26.58 16.31 32.09
CA THR A 79 -25.85 17.54 32.44
C THR A 79 -24.37 17.28 32.33
N LEU A 80 -23.70 17.88 31.34
CA LEU A 80 -22.25 17.93 31.27
C LEU A 80 -21.71 18.85 32.36
N ASP A 81 -20.99 18.28 33.31
CA ASP A 81 -20.29 19.04 34.32
C ASP A 81 -18.98 19.59 33.77
N PHE A 82 -19.01 20.87 33.42
CA PHE A 82 -17.85 21.58 32.88
C PHE A 82 -16.80 21.98 33.92
N THR A 83 -17.07 21.76 35.22
CA THR A 83 -16.12 22.13 36.29
C THR A 83 -14.98 21.13 36.47
N ALA A 84 -15.06 19.94 35.84
CA ALA A 84 -14.05 18.87 35.90
C ALA A 84 -12.94 18.97 34.83
N VAL A 85 -12.90 20.04 34.03
CA VAL A 85 -11.98 20.17 32.89
C VAL A 85 -10.58 20.65 33.29
N GLU A 86 -10.41 21.16 34.50
CA GLU A 86 -9.08 21.54 34.99
C GLU A 86 -8.34 20.32 35.57
N GLY A 87 -7.79 19.47 34.73
CA GLY A 87 -6.82 18.45 35.13
C GLY A 87 -6.81 17.11 34.38
N ASN A 88 -7.81 16.75 33.56
CA ASN A 88 -7.78 15.45 32.88
C ASN A 88 -8.48 15.45 31.51
N ILE A 89 -7.75 15.89 30.49
CA ILE A 89 -8.19 15.88 29.08
C ILE A 89 -8.64 14.49 28.65
N ASP A 90 -7.99 13.42 29.14
CA ASP A 90 -8.30 12.05 28.78
C ASP A 90 -9.68 11.62 29.29
N ASN A 91 -10.06 12.05 30.48
CA ASN A 91 -11.37 11.77 31.06
C ASN A 91 -12.49 12.55 30.34
N PHE A 92 -12.23 13.79 29.95
CA PHE A 92 -13.14 14.59 29.13
C PHE A 92 -13.35 13.99 27.75
N MET A 93 -12.26 13.54 27.10
CA MET A 93 -12.33 12.85 25.81
C MET A 93 -13.06 11.51 25.91
N ALA A 94 -12.90 10.77 27.01
CA ALA A 94 -13.63 9.54 27.29
C ALA A 94 -15.14 9.81 27.47
N GLN A 95 -15.51 10.88 28.15
CA GLN A 95 -16.92 11.29 28.32
C GLN A 95 -17.55 11.76 27.01
N ILE A 96 -16.84 12.53 26.18
CA ILE A 96 -17.28 12.92 24.84
C ILE A 96 -17.45 11.69 23.94
N LYS A 97 -16.53 10.73 24.02
CA LYS A 97 -16.61 9.46 23.28
C LYS A 97 -17.81 8.63 23.74
N SER A 98 -18.05 8.54 25.03
CA SER A 98 -19.21 7.84 25.60
C SER A 98 -20.53 8.51 25.21
N LEU A 99 -20.59 9.85 25.26
CA LEU A 99 -21.76 10.62 24.83
C LEU A 99 -22.01 10.46 23.32
N ALA A 100 -20.98 10.53 22.51
CA ALA A 100 -21.08 10.27 21.07
C ALA A 100 -21.56 8.84 20.76
N GLN A 101 -21.13 7.86 21.54
CA GLN A 101 -21.58 6.47 21.44
C GLN A 101 -23.05 6.29 21.87
N SER A 102 -23.52 7.02 22.87
CA SER A 102 -24.91 6.97 23.33
C SER A 102 -25.88 7.69 22.37
N LEU A 103 -25.42 8.76 21.73
CA LEU A 103 -26.20 9.50 20.73
C LEU A 103 -26.28 8.82 19.36
N TYR A 104 -25.39 7.86 19.10
CA TYR A 104 -25.35 7.10 17.84
C TYR A 104 -25.34 5.59 18.08
N PRO A 105 -26.44 4.99 18.55
CA PRO A 105 -26.53 3.55 18.81
C PRO A 105 -26.35 2.67 17.56
N CYS A 106 -26.37 3.26 16.36
CA CYS A 106 -26.07 2.55 15.12
C CYS A 106 -24.59 2.13 14.95
N SER A 107 -23.68 2.59 15.82
CA SER A 107 -22.23 2.30 15.73
C SER A 107 -21.80 1.03 16.47
N ALA A 108 -22.70 0.33 17.16
CA ALA A 108 -22.36 -0.84 17.97
C ALA A 108 -22.33 -2.17 17.21
N GLN A 109 -22.80 -2.23 15.96
CA GLN A 109 -22.47 -3.35 15.10
C GLN A 109 -21.03 -3.14 14.62
N LYS A 110 -20.12 -3.98 15.11
CA LYS A 110 -18.78 -4.17 14.53
C LYS A 110 -18.98 -4.41 13.04
N LEU A 111 -18.94 -3.35 12.24
CA LEU A 111 -18.97 -3.46 10.79
C LEU A 111 -17.83 -4.41 10.44
N ASN A 112 -18.18 -5.52 9.80
CA ASN A 112 -17.17 -6.45 9.30
C ASN A 112 -16.44 -5.74 8.15
N ASP A 113 -15.34 -5.08 8.49
CA ASP A 113 -14.54 -4.26 7.59
C ASP A 113 -13.67 -5.10 6.64
N ASP A 114 -13.72 -6.42 6.77
CA ASP A 114 -12.97 -7.35 5.94
C ASP A 114 -13.59 -7.50 4.54
N MET A 115 -12.74 -7.61 3.56
CA MET A 115 -13.11 -8.05 2.21
C MET A 115 -13.48 -9.54 2.25
N ARG A 116 -14.55 -9.95 1.56
CA ARG A 116 -15.00 -11.34 1.47
C ARG A 116 -14.58 -11.98 0.17
N LEU A 117 -14.24 -13.26 0.22
CA LEU A 117 -13.84 -14.06 -0.93
C LEU A 117 -15.06 -14.40 -1.82
N HIS A 118 -14.88 -14.20 -3.12
CA HIS A 118 -15.76 -14.64 -4.20
C HIS A 118 -14.94 -15.42 -5.21
N PHE A 119 -15.33 -16.63 -5.54
CA PHE A 119 -14.76 -17.36 -6.66
C PHE A 119 -15.46 -16.94 -7.95
N LEU A 120 -14.74 -16.95 -9.07
CA LEU A 120 -15.29 -16.65 -10.38
C LEU A 120 -16.35 -17.70 -10.77
N ALA A 121 -17.45 -17.24 -11.33
CA ALA A 121 -18.49 -18.10 -11.89
C ALA A 121 -17.99 -18.89 -13.12
N ASN A 122 -17.10 -18.30 -13.87
CA ASN A 122 -16.43 -18.95 -15.01
C ASN A 122 -15.32 -19.89 -14.53
N SER A 123 -15.63 -21.16 -14.40
CA SER A 123 -14.72 -22.21 -13.93
C SER A 123 -13.55 -22.50 -14.87
N SER A 124 -13.56 -21.98 -16.11
CA SER A 124 -12.43 -22.12 -17.04
C SER A 124 -11.29 -21.16 -16.75
N VAL A 125 -11.54 -20.10 -15.94
CA VAL A 125 -10.52 -19.14 -15.53
C VAL A 125 -9.97 -19.55 -14.17
N THR A 126 -8.73 -20.00 -14.16
CA THR A 126 -8.13 -20.70 -13.01
C THR A 126 -6.79 -20.11 -12.58
N CYS A 127 -6.37 -20.47 -11.37
CA CYS A 127 -5.00 -20.34 -10.91
C CYS A 127 -4.07 -21.28 -11.69
N ASN A 128 -2.74 -21.21 -11.43
CA ASN A 128 -1.75 -22.04 -12.12
C ASN A 128 -2.05 -23.53 -12.07
N ASP A 129 -2.50 -24.05 -10.92
CA ASP A 129 -2.77 -25.49 -10.72
C ASP A 129 -4.15 -25.96 -11.21
N GLY A 130 -4.97 -25.07 -11.74
CA GLY A 130 -6.32 -25.36 -12.20
C GLY A 130 -7.39 -25.16 -11.13
N THR A 131 -7.04 -24.73 -9.92
CA THR A 131 -8.04 -24.34 -8.92
C THR A 131 -8.75 -23.05 -9.32
N PRO A 132 -10.03 -22.82 -8.90
CA PRO A 132 -10.78 -21.64 -9.30
C PRO A 132 -10.07 -20.34 -8.92
N ALA A 133 -9.99 -19.38 -9.84
CA ALA A 133 -9.60 -18.03 -9.50
C ALA A 133 -10.75 -17.27 -8.81
N GLY A 134 -10.46 -16.11 -8.21
CA GLY A 134 -11.45 -15.34 -7.48
C GLY A 134 -10.92 -13.99 -7.04
N PHE A 135 -11.70 -13.29 -6.24
CA PHE A 135 -11.35 -11.98 -5.70
C PHE A 135 -11.97 -11.78 -4.31
N TYR A 136 -11.37 -10.91 -3.53
CA TYR A 136 -11.93 -10.41 -2.28
C TYR A 136 -12.57 -9.06 -2.51
N MET A 137 -13.74 -8.83 -1.96
CA MET A 137 -14.47 -7.58 -2.15
C MET A 137 -15.04 -7.04 -0.84
N LYS A 138 -14.93 -5.73 -0.67
CA LYS A 138 -15.68 -4.94 0.31
C LYS A 138 -16.51 -3.89 -0.43
N GLU A 139 -17.81 -4.01 -0.32
CA GLU A 139 -18.75 -3.03 -0.89
C GLU A 139 -18.83 -1.79 0.00
N SER A 140 -18.92 -0.63 -0.65
CA SER A 140 -19.21 0.64 -0.01
C SER A 140 -20.48 1.24 -0.59
N ARG A 141 -21.58 1.07 0.14
CA ARG A 141 -22.92 1.47 -0.33
C ARG A 141 -22.96 2.95 -0.74
N GLY A 142 -23.45 3.22 -1.94
CA GLY A 142 -23.60 4.55 -2.51
C GLY A 142 -22.28 5.17 -3.02
N SER A 143 -21.15 4.49 -2.90
CA SER A 143 -19.90 4.92 -3.51
C SER A 143 -19.87 4.57 -4.99
N ARG A 144 -19.47 5.55 -5.80
CA ARG A 144 -19.22 5.37 -7.24
C ARG A 144 -17.73 5.29 -7.55
N ARG A 145 -16.89 5.08 -6.52
CA ARG A 145 -15.44 4.90 -6.62
C ARG A 145 -15.13 3.42 -6.41
N TRP A 146 -14.33 2.87 -7.31
CA TRP A 146 -13.89 1.48 -7.29
C TRP A 146 -12.37 1.43 -7.31
N LEU A 147 -11.82 0.52 -6.54
CA LEU A 147 -10.40 0.22 -6.52
C LEU A 147 -10.24 -1.28 -6.72
N ILE A 148 -9.58 -1.69 -7.80
CA ILE A 148 -9.14 -3.06 -8.06
C ILE A 148 -7.65 -3.10 -7.82
N PHE A 149 -7.20 -4.02 -6.96
CA PHE A 149 -5.82 -4.14 -6.55
C PHE A 149 -5.19 -5.44 -7.03
N LEU A 150 -4.02 -5.32 -7.64
CA LEU A 150 -3.18 -6.41 -8.14
C LEU A 150 -1.93 -6.52 -7.26
N PRO A 151 -1.80 -7.56 -6.39
CA PRO A 151 -0.60 -7.77 -5.59
C PRO A 151 0.57 -8.26 -6.44
N GLY A 152 1.78 -8.09 -5.88
CA GLY A 152 3.00 -8.67 -6.39
C GLY A 152 3.23 -10.10 -5.93
N GLY A 153 4.47 -10.56 -6.10
CA GLY A 153 4.91 -11.90 -5.67
C GLY A 153 5.78 -12.62 -6.69
N TRP A 154 6.64 -11.90 -7.41
CA TRP A 154 7.53 -12.47 -8.43
C TRP A 154 6.74 -13.20 -9.54
N TYR A 155 7.37 -14.16 -10.20
CA TYR A 155 6.80 -14.99 -11.27
C TYR A 155 7.63 -16.26 -11.44
N CYS A 156 7.27 -17.13 -12.39
CA CYS A 156 8.10 -18.25 -12.83
C CYS A 156 8.04 -18.39 -14.35
N PHE A 157 9.10 -18.89 -14.98
CA PHE A 157 9.26 -18.87 -16.43
C PHE A 157 9.76 -20.19 -17.04
N SER A 158 9.85 -21.24 -16.25
CA SER A 158 10.14 -22.61 -16.70
C SER A 158 9.42 -23.61 -15.80
N LYS A 159 9.35 -24.87 -16.26
CA LYS A 159 8.73 -25.93 -15.44
C LYS A 159 9.43 -26.07 -14.09
N GLU A 160 10.76 -26.10 -14.08
CA GLU A 160 11.58 -26.33 -12.90
C GLU A 160 11.38 -25.24 -11.84
N ASN A 161 11.41 -23.96 -12.26
CA ASN A 161 11.23 -22.90 -11.29
C ASN A 161 9.76 -22.68 -10.90
N CYS A 162 8.78 -23.08 -11.75
CA CYS A 162 7.38 -23.11 -11.37
C CYS A 162 7.08 -24.25 -10.38
N ASP A 163 7.70 -25.42 -10.54
CA ASP A 163 7.58 -26.53 -9.60
C ASP A 163 8.14 -26.12 -8.22
N SER A 164 9.33 -25.54 -8.18
CA SER A 164 9.91 -25.01 -6.95
C SER A 164 9.01 -23.94 -6.30
N ARG A 165 8.42 -23.04 -7.10
CA ARG A 165 7.46 -22.04 -6.64
C ARG A 165 6.18 -22.68 -6.09
N TYR A 166 5.69 -23.73 -6.72
CA TYR A 166 4.49 -24.45 -6.26
C TYR A 166 4.73 -25.12 -4.90
N ASP A 167 5.93 -25.64 -4.67
CA ASP A 167 6.29 -26.27 -3.40
C ASP A 167 6.49 -25.25 -2.28
N THR A 168 7.14 -24.12 -2.56
CA THR A 168 7.55 -23.15 -1.56
C THR A 168 6.56 -21.98 -1.39
N MET A 169 5.81 -21.61 -2.43
CA MET A 169 4.92 -20.45 -2.49
C MET A 169 3.53 -20.80 -3.03
N ARG A 170 2.97 -21.96 -2.64
CA ARG A 170 1.72 -22.52 -3.17
C ARG A 170 0.56 -21.54 -3.22
N ARG A 171 0.42 -20.65 -2.22
CA ARG A 171 -0.66 -19.65 -2.20
C ARG A 171 -0.62 -18.67 -3.38
N LEU A 172 0.52 -18.52 -4.05
CA LEU A 172 0.70 -17.70 -5.24
C LEU A 172 0.45 -18.48 -6.55
N MET A 173 0.02 -19.74 -6.46
CA MET A 173 -0.25 -20.62 -7.59
C MET A 173 -1.56 -21.42 -7.46
N SER A 174 -2.21 -21.37 -6.29
CA SER A 174 -3.40 -22.15 -5.95
C SER A 174 -4.34 -21.37 -5.03
N SER A 175 -5.64 -21.57 -5.22
CA SER A 175 -6.67 -21.00 -4.35
C SER A 175 -7.13 -21.93 -3.22
N THR A 176 -6.62 -23.15 -3.13
CA THR A 176 -7.08 -24.20 -2.19
C THR A 176 -7.10 -23.72 -0.73
N ASN A 177 -6.13 -22.93 -0.32
CA ASN A 177 -5.97 -22.48 1.06
C ASN A 177 -6.22 -20.98 1.25
N TRP A 178 -6.99 -20.35 0.37
CA TRP A 178 -7.35 -18.95 0.56
C TRP A 178 -8.33 -18.79 1.72
N PRO A 179 -8.11 -17.84 2.64
CA PRO A 179 -9.04 -17.56 3.72
C PRO A 179 -10.36 -16.98 3.17
N ARG A 180 -11.45 -17.13 3.92
CA ARG A 180 -12.76 -16.60 3.51
C ARG A 180 -12.87 -15.09 3.54
N SER A 181 -12.01 -14.43 4.30
CA SER A 181 -11.95 -12.97 4.39
C SER A 181 -10.51 -12.47 4.44
N LYS A 182 -10.32 -11.20 4.12
CA LYS A 182 -9.03 -10.51 4.10
C LYS A 182 -9.21 -9.08 4.60
N THR A 183 -8.38 -8.68 5.56
CA THR A 183 -8.34 -7.30 6.05
C THR A 183 -7.53 -6.43 5.09
N GLY A 184 -8.07 -5.27 4.72
CA GLY A 184 -7.37 -4.27 3.90
C GLY A 184 -6.48 -3.38 4.75
N THR A 185 -5.28 -3.06 4.24
CA THR A 185 -4.30 -2.15 4.85
C THR A 185 -3.85 -1.10 3.84
N GLY A 186 -3.32 0.02 4.30
CA GLY A 186 -2.90 1.12 3.44
C GLY A 186 -4.06 1.65 2.59
N ILE A 187 -3.89 1.74 1.28
CA ILE A 187 -4.94 2.18 0.35
C ILE A 187 -6.16 1.25 0.31
N LEU A 188 -6.02 0.01 0.78
CA LEU A 188 -7.11 -0.97 0.88
C LEU A 188 -7.86 -0.90 2.22
N SER A 189 -7.41 -0.06 3.15
CA SER A 189 -8.06 0.08 4.46
C SER A 189 -9.40 0.80 4.33
N PRO A 190 -10.46 0.30 5.00
CA PRO A 190 -11.74 0.98 5.07
C PRO A 190 -11.77 2.09 6.13
N ARG A 191 -10.68 2.32 6.83
CA ARG A 191 -10.58 3.31 7.91
C ARG A 191 -10.03 4.64 7.39
N PRO A 192 -10.72 5.77 7.62
CA PRO A 192 -10.29 7.07 7.11
C PRO A 192 -8.97 7.57 7.71
N GLU A 193 -8.62 7.14 8.92
CA GLU A 193 -7.35 7.47 9.58
C GLU A 193 -6.15 6.80 8.91
N GLU A 194 -6.33 5.64 8.28
CA GLU A 194 -5.29 4.91 7.54
C GLU A 194 -5.35 5.19 6.04
N ASN A 195 -6.55 5.50 5.52
CA ASN A 195 -6.80 5.70 4.09
C ASN A 195 -7.68 6.95 3.88
N PRO A 196 -7.14 8.15 3.99
CA PRO A 196 -7.94 9.38 4.10
C PRO A 196 -8.77 9.70 2.85
N TYR A 197 -8.40 9.19 1.68
CA TYR A 197 -9.03 9.58 0.42
C TYR A 197 -9.75 8.44 -0.32
N TRP A 198 -9.47 7.16 0.02
CA TRP A 198 -10.04 5.99 -0.65
C TRP A 198 -10.80 5.05 0.30
N TRP A 199 -10.88 5.33 1.61
CA TRP A 199 -11.52 4.48 2.62
C TRP A 199 -12.95 4.07 2.30
N ASN A 200 -13.69 4.93 1.57
CA ASN A 200 -15.08 4.73 1.20
C ASN A 200 -15.28 4.20 -0.24
N ALA A 201 -14.25 3.70 -0.88
CA ALA A 201 -14.36 3.05 -2.18
C ALA A 201 -14.89 1.62 -2.05
N ASN A 202 -15.48 1.10 -3.13
CA ASN A 202 -15.64 -0.35 -3.31
C ASN A 202 -14.24 -0.91 -3.57
N ILE A 203 -13.78 -1.79 -2.69
CA ILE A 203 -12.40 -2.31 -2.72
C ILE A 203 -12.44 -3.77 -3.17
N VAL A 204 -11.67 -4.08 -4.20
CA VAL A 204 -11.51 -5.41 -4.77
C VAL A 204 -10.03 -5.77 -4.75
N PHE A 205 -9.68 -6.88 -4.14
CA PHE A 205 -8.34 -7.45 -4.14
C PHE A 205 -8.37 -8.75 -4.93
N ILE A 206 -7.61 -8.84 -6.03
CA ILE A 206 -7.50 -10.06 -6.81
C ILE A 206 -6.24 -10.80 -6.35
N PRO A 207 -6.32 -11.98 -5.71
CA PRO A 207 -5.12 -12.73 -5.35
C PRO A 207 -4.31 -13.08 -6.58
N TYR A 208 -3.00 -12.90 -6.50
CA TYR A 208 -2.07 -13.27 -7.55
C TYR A 208 -1.80 -14.77 -7.49
N CYS A 209 -2.35 -15.54 -8.42
CA CYS A 209 -2.19 -16.99 -8.50
C CYS A 209 -1.87 -17.50 -9.90
N SER A 210 -1.37 -16.59 -10.75
CA SER A 210 -1.06 -16.87 -12.15
C SER A 210 0.44 -16.85 -12.47
N SER A 211 1.29 -16.32 -11.60
CA SER A 211 2.77 -16.32 -11.72
C SER A 211 3.35 -15.77 -13.03
N ASP A 212 2.64 -14.86 -13.71
CA ASP A 212 2.85 -14.41 -15.08
C ASP A 212 2.91 -12.88 -15.24
N VAL A 213 3.15 -12.16 -14.15
CA VAL A 213 3.12 -10.69 -14.11
C VAL A 213 1.80 -10.12 -14.63
N TRP A 214 0.68 -10.83 -14.37
CA TRP A 214 -0.67 -10.47 -14.83
C TRP A 214 -0.83 -10.38 -16.35
N SER A 215 0.01 -11.08 -17.11
CA SER A 215 0.05 -11.00 -18.59
C SER A 215 -0.46 -12.24 -19.28
N GLY A 216 -0.53 -13.38 -18.60
CA GLY A 216 -0.78 -14.67 -19.24
C GLY A 216 -2.19 -14.83 -19.80
N ALA A 217 -2.27 -15.56 -20.91
CA ALA A 217 -3.51 -15.98 -21.57
C ALA A 217 -3.42 -17.43 -22.05
N SER A 218 -2.81 -18.31 -21.23
CA SER A 218 -2.58 -19.73 -21.56
C SER A 218 -3.35 -20.64 -20.62
N LEU A 219 -4.15 -21.52 -21.21
CA LEU A 219 -4.85 -22.58 -20.50
C LEU A 219 -3.87 -23.71 -20.15
N LYS A 220 -4.20 -24.47 -19.10
CA LYS A 220 -3.52 -25.74 -18.83
C LYS A 220 -3.72 -26.70 -19.99
N SER A 221 -2.64 -27.36 -20.44
CA SER A 221 -2.64 -28.27 -21.56
C SER A 221 -1.78 -29.49 -21.24
N GLU A 222 -1.84 -30.51 -22.10
CA GLU A 222 -0.94 -31.69 -22.00
C GLU A 222 0.55 -31.34 -22.06
N LYS A 223 0.89 -30.17 -22.64
CA LYS A 223 2.27 -29.67 -22.76
C LYS A 223 2.66 -28.72 -21.62
N SER A 224 1.69 -28.21 -20.84
CA SER A 224 1.92 -27.29 -19.72
C SER A 224 1.11 -27.73 -18.51
N GLU A 225 1.79 -28.14 -17.45
CA GLU A 225 1.18 -28.54 -16.18
C GLU A 225 0.49 -27.39 -15.47
N TYR A 226 0.84 -26.15 -15.82
CA TYR A 226 0.32 -24.92 -15.23
C TYR A 226 -0.48 -24.10 -16.24
N ALA A 227 -1.55 -23.49 -15.78
CA ALA A 227 -2.25 -22.42 -16.50
C ALA A 227 -1.63 -21.07 -16.13
N PHE A 228 -1.55 -20.16 -17.10
CA PHE A 228 -1.08 -18.79 -16.90
C PHE A 228 -2.16 -17.84 -17.43
N MET A 229 -3.03 -17.37 -16.54
CA MET A 229 -4.26 -16.68 -16.92
C MET A 229 -4.41 -15.29 -16.30
N GLY A 230 -3.32 -14.63 -15.93
CA GLY A 230 -3.35 -13.36 -15.21
C GLY A 230 -4.17 -12.28 -15.92
N ALA A 231 -4.01 -12.12 -17.23
CA ALA A 231 -4.80 -11.17 -18.02
C ALA A 231 -6.28 -11.57 -18.08
N LEU A 232 -6.58 -12.86 -18.20
CA LEU A 232 -7.95 -13.38 -18.27
C LEU A 232 -8.66 -13.32 -16.91
N ILE A 233 -7.92 -13.51 -15.81
CA ILE A 233 -8.46 -13.35 -14.46
C ILE A 233 -8.94 -11.91 -14.25
N ILE A 234 -8.12 -10.90 -14.63
CA ILE A 234 -8.54 -9.50 -14.54
C ILE A 234 -9.79 -9.25 -15.36
N GLN A 235 -9.80 -9.73 -16.59
CA GLN A 235 -10.94 -9.57 -17.51
C GLN A 235 -12.23 -10.16 -16.93
N GLU A 236 -12.18 -11.38 -16.40
CA GLU A 236 -13.37 -12.05 -15.84
C GLU A 236 -13.82 -11.39 -14.54
N VAL A 237 -12.90 -10.96 -13.67
CA VAL A 237 -13.25 -10.19 -12.47
C VAL A 237 -13.98 -8.91 -12.85
N VAL A 238 -13.47 -8.11 -13.79
CA VAL A 238 -14.14 -6.88 -14.25
C VAL A 238 -15.55 -7.17 -14.74
N LYS A 239 -15.73 -8.24 -15.53
CA LYS A 239 -17.03 -8.67 -16.03
C LYS A 239 -18.00 -9.03 -14.89
N GLU A 240 -17.56 -9.77 -13.88
CA GLU A 240 -18.42 -10.09 -12.73
C GLU A 240 -18.74 -8.86 -11.87
N LEU A 241 -17.81 -7.91 -11.76
CA LEU A 241 -18.04 -6.69 -10.98
C LEU A 241 -19.12 -5.78 -11.59
N LEU A 242 -19.40 -5.88 -12.88
CA LEU A 242 -20.51 -5.15 -13.51
C LEU A 242 -21.85 -5.53 -12.85
N THR A 243 -22.09 -6.82 -12.59
CA THR A 243 -23.29 -7.29 -11.91
C THR A 243 -23.35 -6.89 -10.43
N LYS A 244 -22.23 -6.39 -9.88
CA LYS A 244 -22.10 -5.90 -8.50
C LYS A 244 -22.10 -4.37 -8.39
N GLY A 245 -22.40 -3.68 -9.50
CA GLY A 245 -22.59 -2.23 -9.53
C GLY A 245 -21.42 -1.43 -10.10
N LEU A 246 -20.36 -2.06 -10.62
CA LEU A 246 -19.25 -1.38 -11.31
C LEU A 246 -19.76 -0.59 -12.53
N GLU A 247 -20.83 -1.03 -13.17
CA GLU A 247 -21.48 -0.31 -14.28
C GLU A 247 -21.90 1.11 -13.94
N ASN A 248 -22.18 1.39 -12.65
CA ASN A 248 -22.57 2.68 -12.13
C ASN A 248 -21.39 3.50 -11.58
N ALA A 249 -20.17 3.01 -11.73
CA ALA A 249 -18.97 3.69 -11.26
C ALA A 249 -18.75 5.02 -11.96
N LYS A 250 -18.08 5.93 -11.29
CA LYS A 250 -17.56 7.17 -11.86
C LYS A 250 -16.05 7.06 -12.10
N ILE A 251 -15.36 6.39 -11.19
CA ILE A 251 -13.91 6.20 -11.22
C ILE A 251 -13.62 4.75 -10.90
N LEU A 252 -12.80 4.13 -11.73
CA LEU A 252 -12.16 2.84 -11.48
C LEU A 252 -10.64 3.04 -11.42
N LEU A 253 -10.07 2.85 -10.23
CA LEU A 253 -8.62 2.85 -10.04
C LEU A 253 -8.12 1.40 -10.08
N LEU A 254 -7.36 1.04 -11.11
CA LEU A 254 -6.58 -0.18 -11.15
C LEU A 254 -5.23 0.11 -10.49
N ALA A 255 -5.01 -0.45 -9.31
CA ALA A 255 -3.80 -0.27 -8.52
C ALA A 255 -3.04 -1.59 -8.38
N GLY A 256 -1.73 -1.53 -8.20
CA GLY A 256 -0.96 -2.74 -7.97
C GLY A 256 0.45 -2.46 -7.49
N THR A 257 1.06 -3.48 -6.85
CA THR A 257 2.41 -3.39 -6.30
C THR A 257 3.34 -4.45 -6.93
N SER A 258 4.62 -4.12 -7.12
CA SER A 258 5.63 -5.05 -7.63
C SER A 258 5.23 -5.65 -8.99
N ALA A 259 5.17 -6.97 -9.13
CA ALA A 259 4.62 -7.62 -10.33
C ALA A 259 3.19 -7.14 -10.66
N GLY A 260 2.39 -6.78 -9.65
CA GLY A 260 1.07 -6.17 -9.82
C GLY A 260 1.14 -4.72 -10.31
N GLY A 261 2.17 -3.96 -9.95
CA GLY A 261 2.43 -2.64 -10.51
C GLY A 261 2.75 -2.69 -12.01
N THR A 262 3.58 -3.65 -12.43
CA THR A 262 3.79 -3.95 -13.85
C THR A 262 2.48 -4.45 -14.49
N GLY A 263 1.69 -5.25 -13.75
CA GLY A 263 0.36 -5.71 -14.18
C GLY A 263 -0.61 -4.55 -14.46
N VAL A 264 -0.54 -3.46 -13.69
CA VAL A 264 -1.31 -2.23 -13.99
C VAL A 264 -0.91 -1.64 -15.33
N LEU A 265 0.40 -1.50 -15.59
CA LEU A 265 0.89 -0.98 -16.86
C LEU A 265 0.39 -1.81 -18.05
N LEU A 266 0.39 -3.14 -17.91
CA LEU A 266 -0.01 -4.07 -18.97
C LEU A 266 -1.54 -4.12 -19.20
N ASN A 267 -2.36 -3.80 -18.19
CA ASN A 267 -3.80 -4.07 -18.25
C ASN A 267 -4.69 -2.84 -18.12
N VAL A 268 -4.19 -1.66 -17.74
CA VAL A 268 -5.07 -0.49 -17.48
C VAL A 268 -5.88 -0.08 -18.72
N ASP A 269 -5.27 -0.02 -19.89
CA ASP A 269 -5.97 0.33 -21.14
C ASP A 269 -6.90 -0.79 -21.57
N ARG A 270 -6.51 -2.07 -21.38
CA ARG A 270 -7.37 -3.23 -21.67
C ARG A 270 -8.64 -3.24 -20.83
N VAL A 271 -8.54 -2.86 -19.54
CA VAL A 271 -9.72 -2.70 -18.67
C VAL A 271 -10.61 -1.58 -19.16
N ALA A 272 -10.04 -0.45 -19.60
CA ALA A 272 -10.81 0.65 -20.17
C ALA A 272 -11.53 0.25 -21.46
N GLU A 273 -10.81 -0.43 -22.39
CA GLU A 273 -11.35 -0.95 -23.63
C GLU A 273 -12.47 -1.97 -23.38
N GLN A 274 -12.26 -2.91 -22.44
CA GLN A 274 -13.27 -3.89 -22.05
C GLN A 274 -14.58 -3.24 -21.58
N LEU A 275 -14.50 -2.19 -20.75
CA LEU A 275 -15.70 -1.49 -20.28
C LEU A 275 -16.41 -0.78 -21.43
N GLU A 276 -15.69 -0.18 -22.37
CA GLU A 276 -16.26 0.44 -23.58
C GLU A 276 -16.96 -0.60 -24.46
N GLU A 277 -16.33 -1.74 -24.72
CA GLU A 277 -16.88 -2.86 -25.50
C GLU A 277 -18.16 -3.43 -24.86
N LEU A 278 -18.22 -3.49 -23.54
CA LEU A 278 -19.41 -3.93 -22.79
C LEU A 278 -20.48 -2.84 -22.65
N GLY A 279 -20.29 -1.69 -23.32
CA GLY A 279 -21.26 -0.59 -23.35
C GLY A 279 -21.31 0.25 -22.07
N VAL A 280 -20.37 0.09 -21.16
CA VAL A 280 -20.28 0.86 -19.92
C VAL A 280 -19.61 2.20 -20.21
N ARG A 281 -20.40 3.26 -20.24
CA ARG A 281 -19.93 4.61 -20.54
C ARG A 281 -19.86 5.47 -19.29
N GLY A 282 -18.87 6.38 -19.26
CA GLY A 282 -18.74 7.37 -18.18
C GLY A 282 -17.92 6.91 -16.97
N VAL A 283 -17.36 5.70 -16.98
CA VAL A 283 -16.36 5.25 -16.00
C VAL A 283 -14.98 5.74 -16.45
N GLN A 284 -14.31 6.50 -15.61
CA GLN A 284 -12.92 6.88 -15.84
C GLN A 284 -11.99 5.83 -15.25
N VAL A 285 -11.33 5.06 -16.10
CA VAL A 285 -10.30 4.09 -15.70
C VAL A 285 -8.97 4.83 -15.53
N ARG A 286 -8.28 4.55 -14.43
CA ARG A 286 -7.00 5.14 -14.05
C ARG A 286 -6.08 4.08 -13.49
N GLY A 287 -4.76 4.24 -13.67
CA GLY A 287 -3.76 3.31 -13.13
C GLY A 287 -2.99 3.92 -11.96
N LEU A 288 -2.63 3.08 -10.99
CA LEU A 288 -1.69 3.39 -9.90
C LEU A 288 -0.68 2.23 -9.82
N ALA A 289 0.53 2.46 -10.33
CA ALA A 289 1.60 1.46 -10.35
C ALA A 289 2.63 1.78 -9.27
N ASP A 290 2.72 0.91 -8.26
CA ASP A 290 3.67 1.00 -7.16
C ASP A 290 4.75 -0.07 -7.33
N SER A 291 6.03 0.34 -7.31
CA SER A 291 7.19 -0.57 -7.38
C SER A 291 7.17 -1.55 -8.55
N GLY A 292 6.56 -1.13 -9.66
CA GLY A 292 6.43 -1.93 -10.89
C GLY A 292 7.11 -1.32 -12.11
N TRP A 293 7.84 -0.21 -11.94
CA TRP A 293 8.57 0.48 -13.00
C TRP A 293 10.03 0.01 -13.03
N PHE A 294 10.24 -1.22 -13.48
CA PHE A 294 11.57 -1.82 -13.57
C PHE A 294 12.35 -1.35 -14.79
N LEU A 295 13.68 -1.42 -14.68
CA LEU A 295 14.62 -1.15 -15.76
C LEU A 295 15.19 -2.46 -16.33
N ASP A 296 15.50 -2.47 -17.61
CA ASP A 296 16.13 -3.57 -18.34
C ASP A 296 17.66 -3.46 -18.38
N ASN A 297 18.25 -3.00 -17.26
CA ASN A 297 19.70 -2.83 -17.17
C ASN A 297 20.44 -4.18 -17.13
N LYS A 298 21.73 -4.06 -17.38
CA LYS A 298 22.67 -5.16 -17.20
C LYS A 298 22.94 -5.35 -15.71
N GLN A 299 23.02 -6.60 -15.28
CA GLN A 299 23.45 -6.94 -13.93
C GLN A 299 24.81 -6.34 -13.60
N TYR A 300 25.04 -5.97 -12.34
CA TYR A 300 26.34 -5.55 -11.82
C TYR A 300 27.42 -6.60 -12.08
N GLN A 301 27.12 -7.85 -11.74
CA GLN A 301 27.89 -9.03 -12.12
C GLN A 301 26.94 -10.04 -12.73
N ARG A 302 27.29 -10.55 -13.90
CA ARG A 302 26.45 -11.53 -14.60
C ARG A 302 26.32 -12.83 -13.80
N THR A 303 25.11 -13.32 -13.69
CA THR A 303 24.77 -14.62 -13.11
C THR A 303 24.06 -15.50 -14.14
N ASP A 304 24.06 -16.80 -13.90
CA ASP A 304 23.27 -17.73 -14.68
C ASP A 304 21.79 -17.54 -14.38
N CYS A 305 20.97 -17.56 -15.44
CA CYS A 305 19.53 -17.41 -15.33
C CYS A 305 18.87 -18.76 -14.94
N ILE A 306 18.95 -19.11 -13.68
CA ILE A 306 18.41 -20.35 -13.11
C ILE A 306 16.99 -20.11 -12.58
N ASP A 307 16.80 -19.03 -11.84
CA ASP A 307 15.53 -18.63 -11.24
C ASP A 307 15.24 -17.13 -11.44
N THR A 308 14.12 -16.66 -10.91
CA THR A 308 13.67 -15.27 -11.08
C THR A 308 14.59 -14.26 -10.41
N ILE A 309 15.26 -14.65 -9.31
CA ILE A 309 16.11 -13.76 -8.51
C ILE A 309 17.49 -13.59 -9.14
N THR A 310 18.04 -14.67 -9.70
CA THR A 310 19.38 -14.70 -10.30
C THR A 310 19.40 -14.30 -11.77
N CYS A 311 18.24 -14.30 -12.42
CA CYS A 311 18.12 -14.00 -13.83
C CYS A 311 18.07 -12.48 -14.09
N ALA A 312 18.85 -12.01 -15.06
CA ALA A 312 18.74 -10.63 -15.52
C ALA A 312 17.29 -10.31 -15.96
N PRO A 313 16.78 -9.07 -15.70
CA PRO A 313 15.39 -8.70 -15.98
C PRO A 313 14.94 -9.06 -17.39
N THR A 314 15.76 -8.75 -18.39
CA THR A 314 15.43 -9.01 -19.80
C THR A 314 15.35 -10.49 -20.13
N GLU A 315 16.25 -11.31 -19.60
CA GLU A 315 16.28 -12.74 -19.88
C GLU A 315 15.09 -13.47 -19.25
N ALA A 316 14.75 -13.13 -18.00
CA ALA A 316 13.61 -13.70 -17.31
C ALA A 316 12.29 -13.39 -18.04
N ILE A 317 12.06 -12.14 -18.42
CA ILE A 317 10.84 -11.72 -19.11
C ILE A 317 10.76 -12.32 -20.53
N LYS A 318 11.86 -12.42 -21.27
CA LYS A 318 11.89 -13.08 -22.59
C LYS A 318 11.49 -14.55 -22.51
N LYS A 319 11.93 -15.27 -21.48
CA LYS A 319 11.50 -16.66 -21.23
C LYS A 319 10.04 -16.69 -20.81
N GLY A 320 9.66 -15.83 -19.85
CA GLY A 320 8.33 -15.78 -19.28
C GLY A 320 7.23 -15.49 -20.29
N ILE A 321 7.35 -14.45 -21.09
CA ILE A 321 6.32 -14.07 -22.06
C ILE A 321 5.96 -15.20 -23.03
N ARG A 322 6.95 -15.99 -23.43
CA ARG A 322 6.74 -17.17 -24.27
C ARG A 322 6.07 -18.31 -23.51
N TYR A 323 6.51 -18.53 -22.27
CA TYR A 323 6.01 -19.61 -21.42
C TYR A 323 4.54 -19.39 -21.00
N TRP A 324 4.18 -18.14 -20.74
CA TRP A 324 2.83 -17.74 -20.33
C TRP A 324 1.85 -17.50 -21.48
N ASN A 325 2.31 -17.49 -22.74
CA ASN A 325 1.58 -16.86 -23.84
C ASN A 325 1.14 -15.44 -23.42
N GLY A 326 2.11 -14.67 -22.92
CA GLY A 326 1.87 -13.36 -22.33
C GLY A 326 1.38 -12.37 -23.36
N VAL A 327 0.36 -11.58 -22.97
CA VAL A 327 -0.24 -10.54 -23.82
C VAL A 327 0.17 -9.17 -23.32
N VAL A 328 0.45 -8.28 -24.25
CA VAL A 328 0.81 -6.88 -24.00
C VAL A 328 -0.14 -5.95 -24.75
N PRO A 329 -0.24 -4.66 -24.35
CA PRO A 329 -1.07 -3.70 -25.08
C PRO A 329 -0.64 -3.57 -26.54
N GLU A 330 -1.61 -3.57 -27.45
CA GLU A 330 -1.36 -3.58 -28.89
C GLU A 330 -0.56 -2.36 -29.36
N LEU A 331 -0.83 -1.18 -28.82
CA LEU A 331 -0.09 0.04 -29.16
C LEU A 331 1.40 -0.03 -28.76
N CYS A 332 1.71 -0.74 -27.66
CA CYS A 332 3.09 -0.98 -27.27
C CYS A 332 3.73 -2.02 -28.19
N LYS A 333 3.04 -3.12 -28.47
CA LYS A 333 3.52 -4.18 -29.37
C LYS A 333 3.94 -3.63 -30.73
N GLN A 334 3.17 -2.72 -31.29
CA GLN A 334 3.44 -2.08 -32.57
C GLN A 334 4.72 -1.22 -32.60
N GLN A 335 5.29 -0.88 -31.45
CA GLN A 335 6.55 -0.13 -31.35
C GLN A 335 7.79 -1.02 -31.52
N PHE A 336 7.62 -2.33 -31.46
CA PHE A 336 8.73 -3.30 -31.46
C PHE A 336 8.56 -4.33 -32.58
N ARG A 337 9.65 -5.05 -32.89
CA ARG A 337 9.63 -6.12 -33.86
C ARG A 337 8.94 -7.36 -33.27
N GLU A 338 8.46 -8.22 -34.13
CA GLU A 338 7.93 -9.52 -33.72
C GLU A 338 8.96 -10.29 -32.88
N GLY A 339 8.52 -10.80 -31.71
CA GLY A 339 9.38 -11.46 -30.72
C GLY A 339 10.10 -10.52 -29.75
N GLU A 340 9.91 -9.20 -29.87
CA GLU A 340 10.43 -8.19 -28.95
C GLU A 340 9.37 -7.60 -28.04
N GLU A 341 8.17 -8.18 -27.95
CA GLU A 341 7.03 -7.73 -27.13
C GLU A 341 7.36 -7.68 -25.64
N TRP A 342 8.38 -8.41 -25.20
CA TRP A 342 8.93 -8.36 -23.86
C TRP A 342 9.34 -6.94 -23.41
N ASN A 343 9.64 -6.05 -24.35
CA ASN A 343 9.96 -4.65 -24.07
C ASN A 343 8.80 -3.94 -23.36
N CYS A 344 7.56 -4.34 -23.60
CA CYS A 344 6.36 -3.75 -22.99
C CYS A 344 6.21 -4.06 -21.49
N PHE A 345 7.05 -4.90 -20.90
CA PHE A 345 7.09 -5.13 -19.45
C PHE A 345 7.88 -4.04 -18.69
N PHE A 346 8.56 -3.15 -19.40
CA PHE A 346 9.38 -2.08 -18.79
C PHE A 346 8.64 -0.74 -18.87
N GLY A 347 8.41 -0.14 -17.71
CA GLY A 347 7.56 1.02 -17.54
C GLY A 347 7.84 2.16 -18.52
N TYR A 348 9.11 2.55 -18.67
CA TYR A 348 9.49 3.67 -19.55
C TYR A 348 9.27 3.40 -21.05
N LYS A 349 9.14 2.13 -21.45
CA LYS A 349 8.86 1.72 -22.83
C LYS A 349 7.35 1.64 -23.12
N ILE A 350 6.57 1.12 -22.18
CA ILE A 350 5.12 1.00 -22.34
C ILE A 350 4.38 2.33 -22.11
N TYR A 351 4.85 3.17 -21.17
CA TYR A 351 4.16 4.39 -20.75
C TYR A 351 3.77 5.33 -21.91
N PRO A 352 4.65 5.62 -22.90
CA PRO A 352 4.32 6.51 -24.02
C PRO A 352 3.13 6.03 -24.87
N THR A 353 2.78 4.74 -24.77
CA THR A 353 1.69 4.12 -25.54
C THR A 353 0.36 4.06 -24.77
N LEU A 354 0.38 4.36 -23.47
CA LEU A 354 -0.82 4.30 -22.63
C LEU A 354 -1.75 5.48 -22.87
N ARG A 355 -3.05 5.20 -22.90
CA ARG A 355 -4.13 6.19 -23.03
C ARG A 355 -4.73 6.56 -21.68
N SER A 356 -4.80 5.61 -20.76
CA SER A 356 -5.34 5.81 -19.42
C SER A 356 -4.39 6.64 -18.55
N PRO A 357 -4.90 7.57 -17.74
CA PRO A 357 -4.08 8.30 -16.77
C PRO A 357 -3.39 7.33 -15.80
N LEU A 358 -2.11 7.56 -15.54
CA LEU A 358 -1.28 6.73 -14.67
C LEU A 358 -0.58 7.58 -13.61
N PHE A 359 -0.62 7.13 -12.36
CA PHE A 359 0.23 7.62 -11.28
C PHE A 359 1.29 6.56 -10.97
N VAL A 360 2.57 6.95 -11.02
CA VAL A 360 3.69 6.04 -10.77
C VAL A 360 4.27 6.33 -9.39
N VAL A 361 4.32 5.31 -8.53
CA VAL A 361 5.06 5.31 -7.27
C VAL A 361 6.24 4.37 -7.44
N GLN A 362 7.45 4.90 -7.33
CA GLN A 362 8.65 4.08 -7.55
C GLN A 362 9.80 4.51 -6.66
N TRP A 363 10.36 3.55 -5.92
CA TRP A 363 11.57 3.75 -5.15
C TRP A 363 12.76 3.97 -6.08
N LEU A 364 13.56 5.02 -5.84
CA LEU A 364 14.77 5.27 -6.65
C LEU A 364 15.81 4.15 -6.48
N PHE A 365 15.74 3.43 -5.37
CA PHE A 365 16.59 2.29 -5.05
C PHE A 365 15.73 1.09 -4.66
N ASP A 366 15.03 0.54 -5.65
CA ASP A 366 14.11 -0.57 -5.43
C ASP A 366 14.86 -1.86 -5.11
N GLU A 367 14.51 -2.53 -4.00
CA GLU A 367 15.19 -3.74 -3.53
C GLU A 367 15.05 -4.91 -4.51
N ALA A 368 13.89 -5.06 -5.17
CA ALA A 368 13.69 -6.13 -6.14
C ALA A 368 14.53 -5.88 -7.41
N GLN A 369 14.62 -4.62 -7.86
CA GLN A 369 15.50 -4.25 -8.98
C GLN A 369 16.96 -4.56 -8.65
N LEU A 370 17.45 -4.13 -7.48
CA LEU A 370 18.82 -4.40 -7.06
C LEU A 370 19.11 -5.91 -6.96
N THR A 371 18.14 -6.69 -6.48
CA THR A 371 18.26 -8.14 -6.37
C THR A 371 18.46 -8.80 -7.74
N VAL A 372 17.63 -8.48 -8.74
CA VAL A 372 17.78 -9.05 -10.11
C VAL A 372 18.98 -8.48 -10.85
N ASP A 373 19.47 -7.31 -10.45
CA ASP A 373 20.72 -6.74 -10.94
C ASP A 373 21.98 -7.35 -10.26
N ASN A 374 21.77 -8.36 -9.40
CA ASN A 374 22.82 -9.04 -8.63
C ASN A 374 23.62 -8.07 -7.73
N VAL A 375 22.92 -7.15 -7.12
CA VAL A 375 23.43 -6.27 -6.08
C VAL A 375 22.85 -6.71 -4.73
N HIS A 376 23.60 -7.54 -4.03
CA HIS A 376 23.19 -8.03 -2.71
C HIS A 376 23.76 -7.12 -1.63
N LEU A 377 22.89 -6.52 -0.85
CA LEU A 377 23.24 -5.65 0.27
C LEU A 377 23.39 -6.52 1.54
N THR A 378 24.24 -7.53 1.45
CA THR A 378 24.44 -8.54 2.50
C THR A 378 25.67 -8.21 3.30
N GLY A 379 25.56 -7.63 4.49
CA GLY A 379 26.50 -7.69 5.60
C GLY A 379 28.00 -7.46 5.35
N GLN A 380 28.41 -7.40 4.10
CA GLN A 380 29.79 -7.12 3.68
C GLN A 380 29.87 -5.66 3.21
N PRO A 381 31.03 -5.00 3.43
CA PRO A 381 31.25 -3.65 2.93
C PRO A 381 31.00 -3.58 1.42
N VAL A 382 30.19 -2.62 1.00
CA VAL A 382 29.91 -2.38 -0.41
C VAL A 382 31.16 -1.86 -1.11
N GLN A 383 31.60 -2.55 -2.15
CA GLN A 383 32.73 -2.12 -2.96
C GLN A 383 32.39 -0.82 -3.73
N GLU A 384 33.39 -0.02 -4.05
CA GLU A 384 33.22 1.25 -4.78
C GLU A 384 32.46 1.05 -6.12
N GLY A 385 32.76 -0.02 -6.84
CA GLY A 385 32.09 -0.34 -8.10
C GLY A 385 30.59 -0.65 -7.91
N GLN A 386 30.23 -1.36 -6.86
CA GLN A 386 28.86 -1.68 -6.50
C GLN A 386 28.07 -0.43 -6.10
N TRP A 387 28.70 0.46 -5.33
CA TRP A 387 28.11 1.74 -4.97
C TRP A 387 27.86 2.63 -6.19
N ASN A 388 28.83 2.74 -7.09
CA ASN A 388 28.66 3.49 -8.33
C ASN A 388 27.52 2.91 -9.18
N TYR A 389 27.35 1.59 -9.20
CA TYR A 389 26.22 0.94 -9.85
C TYR A 389 24.89 1.37 -9.22
N ILE A 390 24.76 1.33 -7.90
CA ILE A 390 23.53 1.73 -7.17
C ILE A 390 23.17 3.18 -7.47
N GLN A 391 24.16 4.09 -7.41
CA GLN A 391 23.94 5.51 -7.72
C GLN A 391 23.52 5.73 -9.17
N ASN A 392 24.11 4.99 -10.12
CA ASN A 392 23.76 5.05 -11.53
C ASN A 392 22.32 4.58 -11.73
N LEU A 393 21.94 3.46 -11.11
CA LEU A 393 20.57 2.93 -11.15
C LEU A 393 19.54 3.99 -10.74
N GLY A 394 19.73 4.64 -9.58
CA GLY A 394 18.83 5.69 -9.10
C GLY A 394 18.73 6.87 -10.07
N ARG A 395 19.85 7.24 -10.70
CA ARG A 395 19.91 8.32 -11.70
C ARG A 395 19.20 7.93 -13.01
N GLU A 396 19.42 6.73 -13.50
CA GLU A 396 18.77 6.20 -14.70
C GLU A 396 17.27 6.10 -14.48
N LEU A 397 16.83 5.54 -13.36
CA LEU A 397 15.43 5.46 -13.01
C LEU A 397 14.77 6.84 -12.99
N LYS A 398 15.38 7.80 -12.32
CA LYS A 398 14.92 9.19 -12.27
C LYS A 398 14.81 9.82 -13.66
N ASN A 399 15.75 9.53 -14.56
CA ASN A 399 15.70 10.02 -15.93
C ASN A 399 14.51 9.43 -16.71
N THR A 400 14.16 8.16 -16.50
CA THR A 400 13.00 7.55 -17.15
C THR A 400 11.67 8.11 -16.67
N LEU A 401 11.63 8.69 -15.48
CA LEU A 401 10.42 9.26 -14.86
C LEU A 401 10.22 10.76 -15.17
N LYS A 402 11.21 11.44 -15.77
CA LYS A 402 11.18 12.91 -15.91
C LYS A 402 10.00 13.43 -16.72
N ASP A 403 9.57 12.68 -17.72
CA ASP A 403 8.47 13.05 -18.62
C ASP A 403 7.11 12.44 -18.22
N VAL A 404 7.05 11.74 -17.09
CA VAL A 404 5.82 11.19 -16.51
C VAL A 404 5.16 12.28 -15.64
N PRO A 405 3.95 12.75 -15.95
CA PRO A 405 3.36 13.90 -15.26
C PRO A 405 3.01 13.64 -13.79
N ALA A 406 2.67 12.41 -13.44
CA ALA A 406 2.24 12.02 -12.09
C ALA A 406 3.17 10.95 -11.53
N VAL A 407 4.08 11.37 -10.65
CA VAL A 407 5.15 10.55 -10.07
C VAL A 407 5.33 10.86 -8.60
N PHE A 408 5.58 9.81 -7.82
CA PHE A 408 6.08 9.89 -6.46
C PHE A 408 7.29 8.96 -6.33
N ALA A 409 8.50 9.53 -6.35
CA ALA A 409 9.76 8.76 -6.39
C ALA A 409 10.71 9.16 -5.26
N PRO A 410 10.58 8.53 -4.07
CA PRO A 410 11.45 8.76 -2.94
C PRO A 410 12.80 8.03 -3.07
N ALA A 411 13.85 8.65 -2.54
CA ALA A 411 15.20 8.09 -2.53
C ALA A 411 15.41 7.15 -1.34
N CYS A 412 14.62 6.11 -1.27
CA CYS A 412 14.70 5.07 -0.24
C CYS A 412 15.12 3.73 -0.86
N LEU A 413 15.78 2.92 -0.06
CA LEU A 413 15.96 1.49 -0.31
C LEU A 413 14.75 0.78 0.29
N SER A 414 13.84 0.32 -0.54
CA SER A 414 12.61 -0.36 -0.11
C SER A 414 11.91 -1.00 -1.32
N HIS A 415 10.84 -1.74 -1.05
CA HIS A 415 9.97 -2.33 -2.07
C HIS A 415 8.52 -2.34 -1.61
N GLU A 416 7.57 -1.86 -2.47
CA GLU A 416 6.14 -1.69 -2.21
C GLU A 416 5.81 -0.69 -1.08
N VAL A 417 4.74 0.09 -1.24
CA VAL A 417 4.34 1.06 -0.21
C VAL A 417 2.84 1.24 -0.06
N ILE A 418 2.04 1.22 -1.12
CA ILE A 418 0.64 1.68 -1.04
C ILE A 418 -0.26 0.82 -0.13
N THR A 419 0.15 -0.41 0.18
CA THR A 419 -0.55 -1.31 1.13
C THR A 419 0.07 -1.33 2.52
N LYS A 420 1.18 -0.61 2.75
CA LYS A 420 1.85 -0.57 4.05
C LYS A 420 1.24 0.51 4.95
N SER A 421 1.19 0.28 6.25
CA SER A 421 0.63 1.25 7.21
C SER A 421 1.38 2.59 7.22
N TYR A 422 2.68 2.57 6.97
CA TYR A 422 3.53 3.77 6.94
C TYR A 422 3.38 4.62 5.66
N TRP A 423 2.57 4.21 4.67
CA TRP A 423 2.36 4.99 3.44
C TRP A 423 1.87 6.43 3.68
N LEU A 424 1.23 6.66 4.84
CA LEU A 424 0.79 7.99 5.27
C LEU A 424 1.94 8.94 5.58
N ASN A 425 3.04 8.40 6.07
CA ASN A 425 4.16 9.17 6.62
C ASN A 425 5.26 9.43 5.60
N LEU A 426 5.28 8.66 4.51
CA LEU A 426 6.26 8.81 3.44
C LEU A 426 6.01 10.12 2.68
N GLN A 427 7.04 10.97 2.57
CA GLN A 427 6.96 12.28 1.94
C GLN A 427 8.09 12.46 0.92
N VAL A 428 7.78 13.21 -0.13
CA VAL A 428 8.77 13.76 -1.08
C VAL A 428 8.54 15.26 -1.14
N LYS A 429 9.58 16.04 -0.85
CA LYS A 429 9.49 17.52 -0.79
C LYS A 429 8.36 18.01 0.14
N GLY A 430 8.18 17.34 1.28
CA GLY A 430 7.16 17.70 2.29
C GLY A 430 5.71 17.34 1.92
N ILE A 431 5.48 16.62 0.81
CA ILE A 431 4.16 16.17 0.38
C ILE A 431 4.05 14.66 0.62
N SER A 432 3.03 14.23 1.37
CA SER A 432 2.80 12.81 1.62
C SER A 432 2.23 12.11 0.38
N LEU A 433 2.48 10.80 0.26
CA LEU A 433 1.99 9.98 -0.86
C LEU A 433 0.46 10.03 -1.01
N PRO A 434 -0.37 9.88 0.05
CA PRO A 434 -1.82 10.01 -0.09
C PRO A 434 -2.25 11.39 -0.58
N ARG A 435 -1.58 12.46 -0.14
CA ARG A 435 -1.87 13.82 -0.59
C ARG A 435 -1.52 14.00 -2.07
N ALA A 436 -0.37 13.51 -2.53
CA ALA A 436 0.03 13.57 -3.94
C ALA A 436 -0.98 12.83 -4.84
N LEU A 437 -1.41 11.63 -4.41
CA LEU A 437 -2.43 10.85 -5.10
C LEU A 437 -3.78 11.58 -5.14
N HIS A 438 -4.18 12.22 -4.05
CA HIS A 438 -5.39 13.05 -4.01
C HIS A 438 -5.30 14.26 -4.94
N CYS A 439 -4.16 14.94 -4.99
CA CYS A 439 -3.92 16.04 -5.92
C CYS A 439 -4.06 15.60 -7.38
N TRP A 440 -3.51 14.43 -7.71
CA TRP A 440 -3.66 13.84 -9.03
C TRP A 440 -5.12 13.49 -9.33
N ASP A 441 -5.82 12.82 -8.40
CA ASP A 441 -7.24 12.46 -8.55
C ASP A 441 -8.10 13.71 -8.86
N ARG A 442 -7.86 14.83 -8.17
CA ARG A 442 -8.54 16.10 -8.41
C ARG A 442 -8.18 16.72 -9.75
N SER A 443 -6.91 16.69 -10.16
CA SER A 443 -6.47 17.26 -11.44
C SER A 443 -7.16 16.61 -12.65
N LEU A 444 -7.52 15.34 -12.53
CA LEU A 444 -8.23 14.60 -13.57
C LEU A 444 -9.74 14.92 -13.59
N GLN A 445 -10.33 15.32 -12.46
CA GLN A 445 -11.74 15.71 -12.40
C GLN A 445 -12.02 17.05 -13.08
N ASP A 446 -11.06 17.97 -13.05
CA ASP A 446 -11.18 19.31 -13.63
C ASP A 446 -10.96 19.32 -15.17
N GLY A 447 -11.05 18.17 -15.83
CA GLY A 447 -11.00 18.04 -17.30
C GLY A 447 -9.59 17.98 -17.91
N ASN A 448 -8.55 17.96 -17.09
CA ASN A 448 -7.18 17.89 -17.56
C ASN A 448 -6.63 16.46 -17.53
N LYS A 449 -6.80 15.71 -18.62
CA LYS A 449 -6.36 14.31 -18.75
C LYS A 449 -4.87 14.09 -18.46
N ASN A 450 -4.03 15.11 -18.59
CA ASN A 450 -2.57 14.99 -18.46
C ASN A 450 -2.03 15.56 -17.14
N GLY A 451 -2.85 16.03 -16.22
CA GLY A 451 -2.40 16.56 -14.93
C GLY A 451 -1.50 17.80 -15.01
N LYS A 452 -1.39 18.43 -16.19
CA LYS A 452 -0.48 19.56 -16.43
C LYS A 452 -0.83 20.85 -15.68
N ASN A 453 -2.08 21.02 -15.25
CA ASN A 453 -2.48 22.13 -14.39
C ASN A 453 -2.48 21.66 -12.92
N SER A 454 -1.32 21.63 -12.33
CA SER A 454 -1.18 21.45 -10.89
C SER A 454 -1.88 22.64 -10.19
N MET A 455 -2.85 22.34 -9.34
CA MET A 455 -3.41 23.36 -8.46
C MET A 455 -2.30 23.91 -7.56
N LYS A 456 -2.31 25.22 -7.30
CA LYS A 456 -1.33 25.87 -6.41
C LYS A 456 -1.27 25.12 -5.07
N GLY A 457 -0.07 24.63 -4.70
CA GLY A 457 0.14 23.84 -3.48
C GLY A 457 -0.24 22.35 -3.55
N CYS A 458 -0.46 21.81 -4.75
CA CYS A 458 -0.85 20.41 -4.98
C CYS A 458 0.01 19.74 -6.08
N PRO A 459 1.33 19.61 -5.87
CA PRO A 459 2.21 19.01 -6.87
C PRO A 459 1.94 17.51 -7.02
N ILE A 460 2.10 17.00 -8.23
CA ILE A 460 1.89 15.60 -8.61
C ILE A 460 3.14 14.95 -9.22
N HIS A 461 4.16 15.74 -9.57
CA HIS A 461 5.46 15.23 -10.00
C HIS A 461 6.49 15.45 -8.89
N LEU A 462 6.67 14.41 -8.08
CA LEU A 462 7.45 14.44 -6.86
C LEU A 462 8.58 13.41 -6.95
N THR A 463 9.80 13.90 -7.14
CA THR A 463 11.02 13.08 -7.18
C THR A 463 12.04 13.67 -6.22
N ASP A 464 12.66 12.84 -5.40
CA ASP A 464 13.72 13.29 -4.50
C ASP A 464 14.93 13.83 -5.26
N GLY A 465 15.58 14.83 -4.66
CA GLY A 465 16.77 15.46 -5.21
C GLY A 465 18.08 14.78 -4.82
N CYS A 466 18.10 14.11 -3.68
CA CYS A 466 19.29 13.44 -3.16
C CYS A 466 19.67 12.18 -3.96
N HIS A 467 20.93 11.73 -3.83
CA HIS A 467 21.54 10.79 -4.77
C HIS A 467 21.97 9.46 -4.16
N TRP A 468 21.65 9.20 -2.89
CA TRP A 468 22.00 7.93 -2.23
C TRP A 468 20.80 7.31 -1.52
N PRO A 469 20.81 5.99 -1.34
CA PRO A 469 19.73 5.29 -0.64
C PRO A 469 19.49 5.84 0.76
N HIS A 470 18.22 6.01 1.12
CA HIS A 470 17.80 6.53 2.43
C HIS A 470 18.23 7.98 2.77
N CYS A 471 18.52 8.79 1.77
CA CYS A 471 18.73 10.23 1.99
C CYS A 471 17.42 11.00 2.27
N ASN A 472 16.28 10.39 2.05
CA ASN A 472 14.98 10.92 2.45
C ASN A 472 14.69 10.52 3.91
N PRO A 473 14.47 11.48 4.84
CA PRO A 473 14.29 11.18 6.26
C PRO A 473 12.98 10.44 6.58
N THR A 474 12.03 10.41 5.64
CA THR A 474 10.75 9.70 5.81
C THR A 474 10.79 8.28 5.26
N CYS A 475 11.93 7.78 4.83
CA CYS A 475 12.10 6.39 4.41
C CYS A 475 11.66 5.44 5.52
N PRO A 476 11.08 4.28 5.17
CA PRO A 476 10.76 3.25 6.16
C PRO A 476 12.04 2.73 6.83
N THR A 477 11.89 2.25 8.07
CA THR A 477 13.00 1.68 8.82
C THR A 477 13.62 0.50 8.08
N ILE A 478 14.94 0.48 7.97
CA ILE A 478 15.67 -0.65 7.38
C ILE A 478 15.78 -1.74 8.44
N ARG A 479 15.51 -2.99 8.04
CA ARG A 479 15.71 -4.17 8.88
C ARG A 479 16.83 -5.02 8.31
N ASP A 480 17.73 -5.48 9.18
CA ASP A 480 18.70 -6.48 8.82
C ASP A 480 18.01 -7.76 8.35
N GLN A 481 18.37 -8.26 7.18
CA GLN A 481 17.69 -9.40 6.56
C GLN A 481 17.89 -10.73 7.32
N TYR A 482 18.96 -10.84 8.13
CA TYR A 482 19.30 -12.05 8.86
C TYR A 482 18.77 -12.02 10.29
N THR A 483 18.91 -10.88 10.97
CA THR A 483 18.54 -10.75 12.38
C THR A 483 17.14 -10.17 12.58
N GLY A 484 16.57 -9.52 11.57
CA GLY A 484 15.32 -8.77 11.64
C GLY A 484 15.40 -7.50 12.51
N GLN A 485 16.59 -7.16 13.02
CA GLN A 485 16.78 -5.97 13.85
C GLN A 485 16.70 -4.69 13.02
N GLU A 486 16.09 -3.67 13.61
CA GLU A 486 16.05 -2.34 13.02
C GLU A 486 17.43 -1.69 13.05
N MET A 487 17.83 -1.14 11.93
CA MET A 487 19.09 -0.39 11.79
C MET A 487 18.79 1.11 11.62
N THR A 488 19.56 1.95 12.27
CA THR A 488 19.58 3.37 11.93
C THR A 488 20.23 3.54 10.55
N VAL A 489 19.95 4.66 9.87
CA VAL A 489 20.56 4.98 8.56
C VAL A 489 22.09 4.97 8.66
N ILE A 490 22.64 5.46 9.76
CA ILE A 490 24.11 5.46 10.01
C ILE A 490 24.63 4.02 10.13
N GLN A 491 23.98 3.19 10.93
CA GLN A 491 24.35 1.78 11.07
C GLN A 491 24.28 1.05 9.73
N PHE A 492 23.24 1.30 8.98
CA PHE A 492 23.08 0.75 7.63
C PHE A 492 24.21 1.21 6.69
N LEU A 493 24.51 2.49 6.63
CA LEU A 493 25.60 3.02 5.80
C LEU A 493 26.96 2.45 6.23
N MET A 494 27.24 2.40 7.53
CA MET A 494 28.49 1.79 8.05
C MET A 494 28.55 0.29 7.74
N HIS A 495 27.44 -0.42 7.89
CA HIS A 495 27.31 -1.84 7.53
C HIS A 495 27.54 -2.08 6.04
N MET A 496 27.11 -1.14 5.21
CA MET A 496 27.37 -1.09 3.78
C MET A 496 28.81 -0.69 3.43
N GLY A 497 29.67 -0.48 4.43
CA GLY A 497 31.07 -0.09 4.23
C GLY A 497 31.30 1.37 3.84
N PHE A 498 30.30 2.24 4.10
CA PHE A 498 30.47 3.66 3.84
C PHE A 498 31.43 4.30 4.81
N ASP A 499 32.39 5.01 4.24
CA ASP A 499 33.21 5.97 4.97
C ASP A 499 32.40 7.28 5.08
N ILE A 500 31.84 7.52 6.26
CA ILE A 500 31.04 8.71 6.56
C ILE A 500 31.88 9.98 6.37
N GLN A 501 33.19 9.94 6.62
CA GLN A 501 34.10 11.08 6.41
C GLN A 501 34.25 11.40 4.92
N LYS A 502 34.46 10.36 4.11
CA LYS A 502 34.58 10.51 2.65
C LYS A 502 33.23 10.99 2.04
N MET A 503 32.10 10.51 2.55
CA MET A 503 30.77 10.99 2.13
C MET A 503 30.57 12.47 2.44
N ALA A 504 30.91 12.91 3.65
CA ALA A 504 30.79 14.31 4.04
C ALA A 504 31.65 15.19 3.15
N GLN A 505 32.88 14.78 2.88
CA GLN A 505 33.82 15.48 1.99
C GLN A 505 33.29 15.57 0.55
N GLN A 506 32.74 14.49 0.00
CA GLN A 506 32.13 14.47 -1.35
C GLN A 506 30.92 15.39 -1.47
N GLN A 507 30.19 15.60 -0.37
CA GLN A 507 29.03 16.49 -0.31
C GLN A 507 29.39 17.93 0.10
N GLY A 508 30.66 18.22 0.34
CA GLY A 508 31.11 19.54 0.82
C GLY A 508 30.55 19.90 2.19
N MET A 509 30.30 18.89 3.05
CA MET A 509 29.69 19.02 4.37
C MET A 509 30.68 18.65 5.48
N GLU A 510 30.49 19.25 6.66
CA GLU A 510 31.09 18.77 7.88
C GLU A 510 30.46 17.40 8.29
N VAL A 511 31.30 16.48 8.80
CA VAL A 511 30.86 15.14 9.24
C VAL A 511 29.74 15.24 10.29
N SER A 512 29.87 16.17 11.23
CA SER A 512 28.85 16.44 12.26
C SER A 512 27.51 16.85 11.68
N LYS A 513 27.50 17.65 10.61
CA LYS A 513 26.29 18.07 9.90
C LYS A 513 25.66 16.90 9.16
N LEU A 514 26.45 16.07 8.48
CA LEU A 514 25.98 14.87 7.80
C LEU A 514 25.38 13.88 8.80
N LEU A 515 26.08 13.60 9.92
CA LEU A 515 25.60 12.75 11.00
C LEU A 515 24.30 13.29 11.62
N GLY A 516 24.20 14.59 11.82
CA GLY A 516 22.98 15.25 12.30
C GLY A 516 21.80 15.03 11.36
N MET A 517 22.00 15.21 10.05
CA MET A 517 20.97 14.96 9.03
C MET A 517 20.56 13.50 8.95
N LEU A 518 21.50 12.56 9.11
CA LEU A 518 21.24 11.12 9.07
C LEU A 518 20.60 10.58 10.36
N SER A 519 20.81 11.25 11.50
CA SER A 519 20.30 10.80 12.81
C SER A 519 18.99 11.47 13.21
N SER A 520 18.74 12.68 12.74
CA SER A 520 17.56 13.46 13.16
C SER A 520 16.29 13.10 12.40
N GLY A 521 16.39 12.39 11.29
CA GLY A 521 15.21 12.10 10.45
C GLY A 521 14.50 13.37 9.97
N SER A 522 15.20 14.50 10.01
CA SER A 522 14.69 15.83 9.68
C SER A 522 15.42 16.41 8.48
#